data_a9c1b0b85651eef0d9cefd1a968b92e1
#
_entry.id   a9c1b0b85651eef0d9cefd1a968b92e1
#
_cell.length_a   1.000
_cell.length_b   1.000
_cell.length_c   1.000
_cell.angle_alpha   90.00
_cell.angle_beta   90.00
_cell.angle_gamma   90.00
#
_symmetry.space_group_name_H-M   'P 1'
#
loop_
_entity.id
_entity.type
_entity.pdbx_description
1 polymer ?
#
loop_
_entity_poly.entity_id
_entity_poly.type
_entity_poly.pdbx_seq_one_letter_code
_entity_poly.pdbx_strand_id
1 'polypeptide(L)'
;ARSRQQLVELCAWLLEHPGSTGTAMAAGLMVAESTRRSNLSRLRAWLGTAPDGSAYLPDAYSGRVLLHPGVTSDWHRLQVLLAPGANRVGDSTLVAALDLVRGAPLADAAPTQWHWAEELRTDVTCALRDVGVVLADRALERGDVDLARWAASRALVVAPEDEQLLCARIRTELRASNTA
;
A
#
# COMPACT_ATOMS: atom_id res chain seq x y z
N ALA A 1 9.65 16.97 11.57
CA ALA A 1 9.11 15.61 11.40
C ALA A 1 7.57 15.60 11.37
N ARG A 2 6.88 16.04 12.41
CA ARG A 2 5.41 15.99 12.55
C ARG A 2 4.63 16.65 11.39
N SER A 3 5.11 17.76 10.88
CA SER A 3 4.49 18.52 9.78
C SER A 3 4.51 17.76 8.45
N ARG A 4 5.60 17.04 8.13
CA ARG A 4 5.71 16.23 6.91
C ARG A 4 4.78 15.02 6.98
N GLN A 5 4.68 14.39 8.13
CA GLN A 5 3.81 13.23 8.36
C GLN A 5 2.33 13.57 8.14
N GLN A 6 1.88 14.76 8.59
CA GLN A 6 0.53 15.26 8.32
C GLN A 6 0.26 15.49 6.82
N LEU A 7 1.25 15.93 6.05
CA LEU A 7 1.09 16.09 4.60
C LEU A 7 1.01 14.74 3.89
N VAL A 8 1.79 13.76 4.34
CA VAL A 8 1.74 12.39 3.80
C VAL A 8 0.38 11.77 4.10
N GLU A 9 -0.13 11.92 5.33
CA GLU A 9 -1.47 11.45 5.71
C GLU A 9 -2.56 12.07 4.84
N LEU A 10 -2.53 13.40 4.67
CA LEU A 10 -3.48 14.10 3.82
C LEU A 10 -3.42 13.63 2.37
N CYS A 11 -2.21 13.44 1.83
CA CYS A 11 -2.03 12.94 0.48
C CYS A 11 -2.58 11.51 0.32
N ALA A 12 -2.29 10.62 1.26
CA ALA A 12 -2.80 9.26 1.28
C ALA A 12 -4.33 9.24 1.37
N TRP A 13 -4.90 10.07 2.26
CA TRP A 13 -6.35 10.19 2.37
C TRP A 13 -7.01 10.63 1.07
N LEU A 14 -6.43 11.60 0.36
CA LEU A 14 -6.94 12.08 -0.93
C LEU A 14 -6.85 11.03 -2.04
N LEU A 15 -5.84 10.17 -2.01
CA LEU A 15 -5.71 9.05 -2.94
C LEU A 15 -6.84 8.03 -2.76
N GLU A 16 -7.19 7.72 -1.50
CA GLU A 16 -8.26 6.75 -1.19
C GLU A 16 -9.67 7.36 -1.30
N HIS A 17 -9.80 8.70 -1.29
CA HIS A 17 -11.09 9.40 -1.33
C HIS A 17 -11.12 10.46 -2.46
N PRO A 18 -10.94 10.06 -3.72
CA PRO A 18 -10.86 11.01 -4.84
C PRO A 18 -12.18 11.78 -5.00
N GLY A 19 -12.09 13.07 -5.26
CA GLY A 19 -13.25 13.93 -5.46
C GLY A 19 -14.02 14.28 -4.19
N SER A 20 -13.44 14.09 -3.03
CA SER A 20 -14.04 14.45 -1.76
C SER A 20 -14.18 15.96 -1.59
N THR A 21 -15.22 16.38 -0.86
CA THR A 21 -15.41 17.78 -0.46
C THR A 21 -14.48 18.14 0.70
N GLY A 22 -14.22 19.46 0.87
CA GLY A 22 -13.45 19.94 2.02
C GLY A 22 -14.06 19.53 3.36
N THR A 23 -15.38 19.51 3.47
CA THR A 23 -16.10 19.10 4.69
C THR A 23 -15.89 17.61 4.97
N ALA A 24 -16.01 16.74 3.96
CA ALA A 24 -15.75 15.30 4.10
C ALA A 24 -14.30 15.03 4.54
N MET A 25 -13.35 15.77 3.97
CA MET A 25 -11.94 15.69 4.34
C MET A 25 -11.70 16.12 5.81
N ALA A 26 -12.28 17.24 6.23
CA ALA A 26 -12.15 17.71 7.61
C ALA A 26 -12.71 16.70 8.62
N ALA A 27 -13.86 16.09 8.30
CA ALA A 27 -14.47 15.04 9.11
C ALA A 27 -13.64 13.76 9.14
N GLY A 28 -13.21 13.25 7.98
CA GLY A 28 -12.43 12.00 7.86
C GLY A 28 -11.07 12.08 8.54
N LEU A 29 -10.41 13.23 8.48
CA LEU A 29 -9.13 13.48 9.13
C LEU A 29 -9.26 14.03 10.57
N MET A 30 -10.49 14.25 11.04
CA MET A 30 -10.79 14.83 12.36
C MET A 30 -10.03 16.14 12.64
N VAL A 31 -9.99 17.03 11.65
CA VAL A 31 -9.30 18.33 11.77
C VAL A 31 -10.26 19.51 11.60
N ALA A 32 -9.93 20.64 12.21
CA ALA A 32 -10.67 21.88 12.01
C ALA A 32 -10.54 22.37 10.55
N GLU A 33 -11.56 23.06 10.06
CA GLU A 33 -11.62 23.59 8.69
C GLU A 33 -10.42 24.52 8.35
N SER A 34 -9.99 25.35 9.29
CA SER A 34 -8.81 26.21 9.12
C SER A 34 -7.53 25.40 8.97
N THR A 35 -7.38 24.33 9.76
CA THR A 35 -6.25 23.40 9.68
C THR A 35 -6.23 22.66 8.34
N ARG A 36 -7.39 22.19 7.88
CA ARG A 36 -7.55 21.56 6.57
C ARG A 36 -7.08 22.47 5.43
N ARG A 37 -7.55 23.73 5.41
CA ARG A 37 -7.16 24.71 4.38
C ARG A 37 -5.65 24.95 4.37
N SER A 38 -5.07 25.16 5.55
CA SER A 38 -3.63 25.35 5.70
C SER A 38 -2.86 24.12 5.20
N ASN A 39 -3.28 22.92 5.57
CA ASN A 39 -2.64 21.67 5.15
C ASN A 39 -2.75 21.44 3.64
N LEU A 40 -3.89 21.74 3.00
CA LEU A 40 -4.03 21.67 1.54
C LEU A 40 -3.08 22.63 0.83
N SER A 41 -2.97 23.88 1.30
CA SER A 41 -2.04 24.85 0.73
C SER A 41 -0.59 24.36 0.83
N ARG A 42 -0.22 23.80 1.99
CA ARG A 42 1.13 23.24 2.20
C ARG A 42 1.38 21.98 1.36
N LEU A 43 0.37 21.11 1.24
CA LEU A 43 0.45 19.91 0.41
C LEU A 43 0.65 20.30 -1.06
N ARG A 44 -0.09 21.31 -1.56
CA ARG A 44 0.07 21.83 -2.93
C ARG A 44 1.49 22.33 -3.17
N ALA A 45 2.02 23.13 -2.26
CA ALA A 45 3.40 23.61 -2.35
C ALA A 45 4.43 22.49 -2.28
N TRP A 46 4.17 21.44 -1.51
CA TRP A 46 5.07 20.30 -1.36
C TRP A 46 5.07 19.37 -2.58
N LEU A 47 3.90 19.11 -3.18
CA LEU A 47 3.77 18.27 -4.37
C LEU A 47 4.30 19.00 -5.63
N GLY A 48 4.07 20.31 -5.74
CA GLY A 48 4.53 21.10 -6.89
C GLY A 48 3.73 20.80 -8.17
N THR A 49 4.45 20.79 -9.30
CA THR A 49 3.89 20.65 -10.64
C THR A 49 4.45 19.42 -11.36
N ALA A 50 3.63 18.83 -12.21
CA ALA A 50 4.01 17.74 -13.11
C ALA A 50 4.89 18.29 -14.28
N PRO A 51 5.57 17.40 -15.04
CA PRO A 51 6.43 17.82 -16.16
C PRO A 51 5.70 18.58 -17.26
N ASP A 52 4.39 18.42 -17.38
CA ASP A 52 3.54 19.15 -18.34
C ASP A 52 3.11 20.52 -17.82
N GLY A 53 3.56 20.95 -16.63
CA GLY A 53 3.22 22.21 -15.98
C GLY A 53 1.92 22.19 -15.19
N SER A 54 1.15 21.12 -15.20
CA SER A 54 -0.06 21.00 -14.38
C SER A 54 0.27 20.82 -12.90
N ALA A 55 -0.58 21.33 -12.00
CA ALA A 55 -0.38 21.16 -10.57
C ALA A 55 -0.73 19.72 -10.14
N TYR A 56 0.12 19.07 -9.32
CA TYR A 56 -0.21 17.76 -8.74
C TYR A 56 -1.42 17.81 -7.80
N LEU A 57 -1.73 18.97 -7.23
CA LEU A 57 -2.96 19.21 -6.48
C LEU A 57 -3.60 20.51 -7.01
N PRO A 58 -4.47 20.43 -8.03
CA PRO A 58 -5.16 21.59 -8.61
C PRO A 58 -6.08 22.29 -7.60
N ASP A 59 -6.45 23.52 -7.89
CA ASP A 59 -7.47 24.23 -7.13
C ASP A 59 -8.85 23.60 -7.30
N ALA A 60 -9.57 23.47 -6.20
CA ALA A 60 -10.88 22.80 -6.17
C ALA A 60 -12.01 23.78 -6.54
N TYR A 61 -12.03 24.28 -7.79
CA TYR A 61 -13.07 25.20 -8.27
C TYR A 61 -14.49 24.63 -8.18
N SER A 62 -14.63 23.31 -8.29
CA SER A 62 -15.89 22.60 -8.12
C SER A 62 -16.25 22.27 -6.67
N GLY A 63 -15.42 22.68 -5.71
CA GLY A 63 -15.53 22.26 -4.31
C GLY A 63 -15.08 20.81 -4.02
N ARG A 64 -14.66 20.08 -5.05
CA ARG A 64 -14.12 18.73 -4.95
C ARG A 64 -12.61 18.73 -5.11
N VAL A 65 -11.92 18.02 -4.23
CA VAL A 65 -10.46 17.92 -4.24
C VAL A 65 -10.05 16.65 -4.97
N LEU A 66 -9.22 16.81 -6.00
CA LEU A 66 -8.68 15.71 -6.80
C LEU A 66 -7.18 15.88 -6.93
N LEU A 67 -6.43 14.80 -6.75
CA LEU A 67 -5.03 14.76 -7.10
C LEU A 67 -4.87 14.52 -8.61
N HIS A 68 -3.79 15.04 -9.17
CA HIS A 68 -3.40 14.74 -10.53
C HIS A 68 -3.13 13.24 -10.70
N PRO A 69 -3.48 12.61 -11.83
CA PRO A 69 -3.29 11.17 -12.05
C PRO A 69 -1.85 10.67 -11.90
N GLY A 70 -0.86 11.55 -12.02
CA GLY A 70 0.55 11.24 -11.76
C GLY A 70 0.90 11.05 -10.28
N VAL A 71 0.00 11.38 -9.35
CA VAL A 71 0.18 11.09 -7.92
C VAL A 71 -0.43 9.73 -7.64
N THR A 72 0.40 8.77 -7.22
CA THR A 72 -0.03 7.40 -6.96
C THR A 72 0.63 6.87 -5.70
N SER A 73 0.13 5.75 -5.17
CA SER A 73 0.70 5.03 -4.04
C SER A 73 1.16 3.62 -4.45
N ASP A 74 1.99 3.00 -3.62
CA ASP A 74 2.34 1.59 -3.79
C ASP A 74 1.09 0.69 -3.68
N TRP A 75 0.08 1.10 -2.91
CA TRP A 75 -1.22 0.42 -2.85
C TRP A 75 -1.96 0.43 -4.19
N HIS A 76 -2.08 1.58 -4.84
CA HIS A 76 -2.69 1.64 -6.18
C HIS A 76 -1.92 0.80 -7.20
N ARG A 77 -0.59 0.81 -7.13
CA ARG A 77 0.24 -0.05 -7.99
C ARG A 77 -0.03 -1.53 -7.73
N LEU A 78 -0.15 -1.92 -6.46
CA LEU A 78 -0.50 -3.29 -6.07
C LEU A 78 -1.89 -3.68 -6.61
N GLN A 79 -2.90 -2.82 -6.46
CA GLN A 79 -4.24 -3.05 -7.00
C GLN A 79 -4.22 -3.25 -8.52
N VAL A 80 -3.45 -2.45 -9.26
CA VAL A 80 -3.29 -2.61 -10.72
C VAL A 80 -2.64 -3.95 -11.05
N LEU A 81 -1.57 -4.34 -10.36
CA LEU A 81 -0.90 -5.62 -10.57
C LEU A 81 -1.83 -6.81 -10.29
N LEU A 82 -2.66 -6.70 -9.28
CA LEU A 82 -3.54 -7.78 -8.82
C LEU A 82 -4.99 -7.68 -9.34
N ALA A 83 -5.29 -6.75 -10.25
CA ALA A 83 -6.66 -6.56 -10.75
C ALA A 83 -7.36 -7.84 -11.24
N PRO A 84 -6.66 -8.80 -11.89
CA PRO A 84 -7.27 -10.09 -12.26
C PRO A 84 -7.44 -11.06 -11.08
N GLY A 85 -6.81 -10.78 -9.93
CA GLY A 85 -6.69 -11.65 -8.76
C GLY A 85 -5.34 -12.37 -8.69
N ALA A 86 -4.80 -12.54 -7.48
CA ALA A 86 -3.47 -13.14 -7.24
C ALA A 86 -3.33 -14.53 -7.89
N ASN A 87 -4.39 -15.34 -7.88
CA ASN A 87 -4.40 -16.67 -8.48
C ASN A 87 -4.39 -16.68 -10.03
N ARG A 88 -4.68 -15.54 -10.67
CA ARG A 88 -4.80 -15.44 -12.13
C ARG A 88 -3.64 -14.73 -12.81
N VAL A 89 -2.82 -14.03 -12.04
CA VAL A 89 -1.63 -13.35 -12.59
C VAL A 89 -0.42 -14.29 -12.62
N GLY A 90 0.54 -13.98 -13.46
CA GLY A 90 1.80 -14.74 -13.56
C GLY A 90 2.73 -14.47 -12.37
N ASP A 91 3.70 -15.35 -12.17
CA ASP A 91 4.65 -15.26 -11.06
C ASP A 91 5.50 -13.99 -11.10
N SER A 92 5.87 -13.51 -12.27
CA SER A 92 6.59 -12.22 -12.40
C SER A 92 5.79 -11.05 -11.85
N THR A 93 4.46 -11.07 -12.02
CA THR A 93 3.57 -10.06 -11.44
C THR A 93 3.49 -10.19 -9.91
N LEU A 94 3.45 -11.42 -9.39
CA LEU A 94 3.45 -11.66 -7.94
C LEU A 94 4.79 -11.24 -7.31
N VAL A 95 5.91 -11.48 -7.99
CA VAL A 95 7.24 -10.97 -7.57
C VAL A 95 7.22 -9.45 -7.53
N ALA A 96 6.75 -8.79 -8.60
CA ALA A 96 6.67 -7.33 -8.65
C ALA A 96 5.75 -6.75 -7.54
N ALA A 97 4.68 -7.47 -7.16
CA ALA A 97 3.83 -7.10 -6.05
C ALA A 97 4.55 -7.18 -4.69
N LEU A 98 5.30 -8.28 -4.44
CA LEU A 98 6.08 -8.43 -3.21
C LEU A 98 7.29 -7.49 -3.15
N ASP A 99 7.84 -7.05 -4.28
CA ASP A 99 8.91 -6.05 -4.34
C ASP A 99 8.46 -4.66 -3.84
N LEU A 100 7.15 -4.38 -3.81
CA LEU A 100 6.60 -3.17 -3.20
C LEU A 100 6.71 -3.18 -1.67
N VAL A 101 6.86 -4.35 -1.04
CA VAL A 101 6.95 -4.47 0.43
C VAL A 101 8.26 -3.87 0.93
N ARG A 102 8.18 -2.85 1.78
CA ARG A 102 9.33 -2.20 2.45
C ARG A 102 9.29 -2.35 3.96
N GLY A 103 8.19 -2.82 4.51
CA GLY A 103 7.90 -2.97 5.93
C GLY A 103 6.44 -3.31 6.15
N ALA A 104 6.01 -3.35 7.40
CA ALA A 104 4.59 -3.50 7.72
C ALA A 104 3.78 -2.30 7.18
N PRO A 105 2.55 -2.52 6.71
CA PRO A 105 1.71 -1.45 6.18
C PRO A 105 1.52 -0.32 7.19
N LEU A 106 1.79 0.91 6.76
CA LEU A 106 1.64 2.12 7.57
C LEU A 106 2.44 2.09 8.91
N ALA A 107 3.57 1.38 8.94
CA ALA A 107 4.39 1.21 10.15
C ALA A 107 4.85 2.54 10.79
N ASP A 108 5.03 3.59 9.97
CA ASP A 108 5.43 4.91 10.44
C ASP A 108 4.26 5.77 10.98
N ALA A 109 3.01 5.31 10.83
CA ALA A 109 1.85 5.97 11.40
C ALA A 109 1.71 5.58 12.88
N ALA A 110 1.68 6.57 13.77
CA ALA A 110 1.45 6.30 15.18
C ALA A 110 0.09 5.61 15.40
N PRO A 111 -0.06 4.73 16.40
CA PRO A 111 -1.30 3.98 16.64
C PRO A 111 -2.56 4.85 16.82
N THR A 112 -2.38 6.11 17.24
CA THR A 112 -3.45 7.11 17.43
C THR A 112 -3.66 8.04 16.23
N GLN A 113 -2.92 7.80 15.13
CA GLN A 113 -3.00 8.56 13.90
C GLN A 113 -3.53 7.64 12.79
N TRP A 114 -4.06 8.24 11.73
CA TRP A 114 -4.56 7.50 10.58
C TRP A 114 -5.71 6.54 10.90
N HIS A 115 -6.63 6.95 11.78
CA HIS A 115 -7.81 6.15 12.16
C HIS A 115 -8.63 5.70 10.96
N TRP A 116 -8.68 6.53 9.92
CA TRP A 116 -9.39 6.23 8.67
C TRP A 116 -8.73 5.11 7.86
N ALA A 117 -7.47 4.77 8.15
CA ALA A 117 -6.65 3.86 7.34
C ALA A 117 -6.59 2.42 7.90
N GLU A 118 -7.39 2.07 8.90
CA GLU A 118 -7.38 0.70 9.46
C GLU A 118 -7.89 -0.34 8.46
N GLU A 119 -8.94 0.00 7.71
CA GLU A 119 -9.43 -0.85 6.62
C GLU A 119 -8.37 -1.00 5.53
N LEU A 120 -7.76 0.11 5.10
CA LEU A 120 -6.64 0.10 4.14
C LEU A 120 -5.49 -0.78 4.62
N ARG A 121 -5.12 -0.70 5.90
CA ARG A 121 -4.07 -1.54 6.49
C ARG A 121 -4.42 -3.03 6.36
N THR A 122 -5.66 -3.38 6.67
CA THR A 122 -6.17 -4.75 6.56
C THR A 122 -6.14 -5.23 5.12
N ASP A 123 -6.63 -4.43 4.18
CA ASP A 123 -6.68 -4.77 2.76
C ASP A 123 -5.29 -4.99 2.16
N VAL A 124 -4.33 -4.10 2.46
CA VAL A 124 -2.93 -4.25 2.03
C VAL A 124 -2.33 -5.53 2.61
N THR A 125 -2.57 -5.79 3.89
CA THR A 125 -2.06 -6.99 4.58
C THR A 125 -2.61 -8.25 3.94
N CYS A 126 -3.92 -8.33 3.74
CA CYS A 126 -4.57 -9.48 3.12
C CYS A 126 -4.09 -9.72 1.68
N ALA A 127 -4.01 -8.65 0.87
CA ALA A 127 -3.56 -8.76 -0.51
C ALA A 127 -2.12 -9.30 -0.61
N LEU A 128 -1.19 -8.76 0.19
CA LEU A 128 0.21 -9.19 0.17
C LEU A 128 0.42 -10.57 0.79
N ARG A 129 -0.37 -10.95 1.81
CA ARG A 129 -0.42 -12.32 2.33
C ARG A 129 -0.82 -13.30 1.24
N ASP A 130 -1.91 -13.03 0.52
CA ASP A 130 -2.41 -13.90 -0.55
C ASP A 130 -1.37 -14.06 -1.68
N VAL A 131 -0.71 -12.97 -2.06
CA VAL A 131 0.40 -13.01 -3.05
C VAL A 131 1.53 -13.92 -2.56
N GLY A 132 1.94 -13.79 -1.30
CA GLY A 132 3.00 -14.59 -0.72
C GLY A 132 2.68 -16.07 -0.69
N VAL A 133 1.47 -16.44 -0.27
CA VAL A 133 1.00 -17.84 -0.24
C VAL A 133 0.97 -18.42 -1.66
N VAL A 134 0.32 -17.73 -2.60
CA VAL A 134 0.18 -18.21 -3.98
C VAL A 134 1.54 -18.40 -4.65
N LEU A 135 2.45 -17.44 -4.51
CA LEU A 135 3.78 -17.53 -5.12
C LEU A 135 4.63 -18.63 -4.47
N ALA A 136 4.59 -18.74 -3.14
CA ALA A 136 5.33 -19.78 -2.43
C ALA A 136 4.85 -21.19 -2.82
N ASP A 137 3.53 -21.41 -2.87
CA ASP A 137 2.98 -22.71 -3.26
C ASP A 137 3.33 -23.08 -4.71
N ARG A 138 3.18 -22.17 -5.66
CA ARG A 138 3.59 -22.39 -7.05
C ARG A 138 5.08 -22.67 -7.21
N ALA A 139 5.92 -21.97 -6.46
CA ALA A 139 7.36 -22.17 -6.46
C ALA A 139 7.72 -23.57 -5.92
N LEU A 140 7.09 -23.99 -4.82
CA LEU A 140 7.27 -25.34 -4.26
C LEU A 140 6.82 -26.44 -5.20
N GLU A 141 5.70 -26.28 -5.91
CA GLU A 141 5.23 -27.24 -6.92
C GLU A 141 6.26 -27.47 -8.02
N ARG A 142 6.99 -26.43 -8.41
CA ARG A 142 8.07 -26.50 -9.41
C ARG A 142 9.44 -26.90 -8.85
N GLY A 143 9.57 -27.05 -7.55
CA GLY A 143 10.83 -27.31 -6.87
C GLY A 143 11.73 -26.09 -6.70
N ASP A 144 11.23 -24.88 -6.93
CA ASP A 144 11.97 -23.64 -6.73
C ASP A 144 11.90 -23.21 -5.27
N VAL A 145 12.76 -23.83 -4.46
CA VAL A 145 12.81 -23.62 -3.00
C VAL A 145 13.24 -22.20 -2.64
N ASP A 146 14.12 -21.60 -3.44
CA ASP A 146 14.63 -20.26 -3.15
C ASP A 146 13.57 -19.18 -3.38
N LEU A 147 12.82 -19.29 -4.47
CA LEU A 147 11.68 -18.39 -4.72
C LEU A 147 10.59 -18.57 -3.66
N ALA A 148 10.28 -19.82 -3.27
CA ALA A 148 9.30 -20.09 -2.23
C ALA A 148 9.70 -19.48 -0.89
N ARG A 149 10.98 -19.63 -0.51
CA ARG A 149 11.55 -19.04 0.71
C ARG A 149 11.47 -17.52 0.69
N TRP A 150 11.83 -16.92 -0.43
CA TRP A 150 11.78 -15.47 -0.61
C TRP A 150 10.36 -14.94 -0.52
N ALA A 151 9.40 -15.57 -1.22
CA ALA A 151 8.01 -15.14 -1.25
C ALA A 151 7.36 -15.19 0.15
N ALA A 152 7.48 -16.32 0.84
CA ALA A 152 6.95 -16.47 2.20
C ALA A 152 7.62 -15.48 3.17
N SER A 153 8.94 -15.31 3.11
CA SER A 153 9.66 -14.39 3.98
C SER A 153 9.26 -12.93 3.74
N ARG A 154 9.05 -12.56 2.47
CA ARG A 154 8.67 -11.20 2.10
C ARG A 154 7.27 -10.86 2.59
N ALA A 155 6.31 -11.78 2.44
CA ALA A 155 4.95 -11.61 2.92
C ALA A 155 4.86 -11.64 4.46
N LEU A 156 5.69 -12.40 5.15
CA LEU A 156 5.78 -12.40 6.62
C LEU A 156 6.23 -11.05 7.21
N VAL A 157 6.89 -10.18 6.45
CA VAL A 157 7.15 -8.79 6.88
C VAL A 157 5.85 -8.02 7.11
N VAL A 158 4.81 -8.34 6.33
CA VAL A 158 3.52 -7.68 6.36
C VAL A 158 2.54 -8.35 7.33
N ALA A 159 2.56 -9.68 7.36
CA ALA A 159 1.68 -10.51 8.19
C ALA A 159 2.51 -11.55 8.97
N PRO A 160 3.24 -11.15 10.02
CA PRO A 160 4.22 -12.00 10.70
C PRO A 160 3.60 -13.18 11.45
N GLU A 161 2.32 -13.12 11.81
CA GLU A 161 1.60 -14.15 12.56
C GLU A 161 0.66 -14.98 11.68
N ASP A 162 0.70 -14.80 10.34
CA ASP A 162 -0.19 -15.51 9.43
C ASP A 162 0.20 -16.99 9.33
N GLU A 163 -0.74 -17.87 9.72
CA GLU A 163 -0.51 -19.32 9.77
C GLU A 163 -0.19 -19.93 8.39
N GLN A 164 -0.82 -19.45 7.32
CA GLN A 164 -0.61 -19.98 5.97
C GLN A 164 0.80 -19.65 5.49
N LEU A 165 1.29 -18.45 5.75
CA LEU A 165 2.66 -18.04 5.41
C LEU A 165 3.70 -18.79 6.25
N LEU A 166 3.43 -18.98 7.56
CA LEU A 166 4.29 -19.78 8.43
C LEU A 166 4.34 -21.24 7.96
N CYS A 167 3.21 -21.83 7.61
CA CYS A 167 3.15 -23.17 7.03
C CYS A 167 3.88 -23.26 5.69
N ALA A 168 3.73 -22.26 4.81
CA ALA A 168 4.46 -22.21 3.55
C ALA A 168 5.98 -22.15 3.80
N ARG A 169 6.42 -21.36 4.77
CA ARG A 169 7.82 -21.27 5.15
C ARG A 169 8.37 -22.60 5.70
N ILE A 170 7.62 -23.26 6.59
CA ILE A 170 8.01 -24.58 7.12
C ILE A 170 8.11 -25.62 6.00
N ARG A 171 7.11 -25.69 5.12
CA ARG A 171 7.15 -26.60 3.94
C ARG A 171 8.37 -26.35 3.07
N THR A 172 8.74 -25.10 2.88
CA THR A 172 9.93 -24.72 2.10
C THR A 172 11.22 -25.25 2.73
N GLU A 173 11.39 -25.09 4.04
CA GLU A 173 12.59 -25.57 4.74
C GLU A 173 12.66 -27.10 4.78
N LEU A 174 11.53 -27.79 4.97
CA LEU A 174 11.47 -29.24 4.87
C LEU A 174 11.86 -29.75 3.48
N ARG A 175 11.40 -29.07 2.41
CA ARG A 175 11.78 -29.42 1.04
C ARG A 175 13.27 -29.21 0.79
N ALA A 176 13.83 -28.09 1.27
CA ALA A 176 15.25 -27.80 1.19
C ALA A 176 16.11 -28.86 1.86
N SER A 177 15.71 -29.33 3.04
CA SER A 177 16.44 -30.37 3.82
C SER A 177 16.40 -31.75 3.14
N ASN A 178 15.39 -32.04 2.32
CA ASN A 178 15.25 -33.33 1.62
C ASN A 178 16.00 -33.36 0.27
N THR A 179 16.53 -32.20 -0.19
CA THR A 179 17.26 -32.06 -1.45
C THR A 179 18.77 -31.86 -1.25
N ALA A 180 19.23 -31.72 -0.01
CA ALA A 180 20.63 -31.62 0.37
C ALA A 180 21.21 -32.98 0.76
#